data_511317c6cea57c99434758af4aa2a39d
#
_entry.id   511317c6cea57c99434758af4aa2a39d
#
_cell.length_a   1.000
_cell.length_b   1.000
_cell.length_c   1.000
_cell.angle_alpha   90.00
_cell.angle_beta   90.00
_cell.angle_gamma   90.00
#
_symmetry.space_group_name_H-M   'P 1'
#
loop_
_entity.id
_entity.type
_entity.pdbx_description
1 polymer ?
#
loop_
_entity_poly.entity_id
_entity_poly.type
_entity_poly.pdbx_seq_one_letter_code
_entity_poly.pdbx_strand_id
1 'polypeptide(L)'
;EMSASLVGSEMCIRDSSFALCLLGTFIVRSGVIQSVHAFASDPNRGAFLLVISLLMVVPALFLFMIRAPKFESAKQISGIEDISLVLAVLLLAVTAVCVLFGTLYPLVHEALGKGSLSVGAPYFNSIFAPMAILAALMIGAVQLKKSPMWTWGATFILSAIAALYCGFFTEVKSSVYTTAGVFSALWIICSFMASLRSKKHKNFFALVAHLGIAVSICLLYTSPS
;
A
#
# COMPACT_ATOMS: atom_id res chain seq x y z
N GLU A 1 -6.69 1.07 -27.11
CA GLU A 1 -7.88 1.45 -26.32
C GLU A 1 -7.69 0.94 -24.90
N MET A 2 -7.34 1.83 -23.98
CA MET A 2 -7.44 1.52 -22.56
C MET A 2 -8.92 1.38 -22.21
N SER A 3 -9.29 0.23 -21.66
CA SER A 3 -10.67 -0.07 -21.31
C SER A 3 -11.19 0.97 -20.29
N ALA A 4 -12.37 1.52 -20.50
CA ALA A 4 -12.99 2.53 -19.65
C ALA A 4 -13.09 2.10 -18.16
N SER A 5 -13.16 0.80 -17.89
CA SER A 5 -13.17 0.26 -16.54
C SER A 5 -11.81 0.40 -15.82
N LEU A 6 -10.70 0.29 -16.56
CA LEU A 6 -9.35 0.47 -16.00
C LEU A 6 -9.13 1.94 -15.62
N VAL A 7 -9.56 2.86 -16.48
CA VAL A 7 -9.50 4.31 -16.23
C VAL A 7 -10.32 4.68 -14.98
N GLY A 8 -11.51 4.11 -14.84
CA GLY A 8 -12.36 4.35 -13.65
C GLY A 8 -11.73 3.87 -12.36
N SER A 9 -11.09 2.70 -12.37
CA SER A 9 -10.40 2.15 -11.21
C SER A 9 -9.17 2.98 -10.82
N GLU A 10 -8.37 3.39 -11.79
CA GLU A 10 -7.18 4.23 -11.55
C GLU A 10 -7.57 5.62 -11.00
N MET A 11 -8.64 6.23 -11.51
CA MET A 11 -9.14 7.49 -10.98
C MET A 11 -9.64 7.34 -9.54
N CYS A 12 -10.37 6.29 -9.22
CA CYS A 12 -10.88 6.04 -7.89
C CYS A 12 -9.75 5.86 -6.86
N ILE A 13 -8.68 5.13 -7.21
CA ILE A 13 -7.49 4.96 -6.36
C ILE A 13 -6.81 6.30 -6.12
N ARG A 14 -6.64 7.11 -7.15
CA ARG A 14 -6.00 8.42 -7.07
C ARG A 14 -6.77 9.38 -6.18
N ASP A 15 -8.08 9.47 -6.39
CA ASP A 15 -8.97 10.36 -5.65
C ASP A 15 -9.06 9.95 -4.18
N SER A 16 -9.14 8.64 -3.90
CA SER A 16 -9.14 8.12 -2.54
C SER A 16 -7.81 8.38 -1.83
N SER A 17 -6.68 8.20 -2.51
CA SER A 17 -5.36 8.50 -1.97
C SER A 17 -5.21 9.98 -1.63
N PHE A 18 -5.69 10.86 -2.49
CA PHE A 18 -5.68 12.31 -2.26
C PHE A 18 -6.56 12.69 -1.05
N ALA A 19 -7.77 12.15 -0.97
CA ALA A 19 -8.68 12.39 0.15
C ALA A 19 -8.10 11.90 1.49
N LEU A 20 -7.46 10.73 1.49
CA LEU A 20 -6.78 10.19 2.67
C LEU A 20 -5.55 11.01 3.07
N CYS A 21 -4.79 11.57 2.12
CA CYS A 21 -3.69 12.49 2.39
C CYS A 21 -4.18 13.79 3.04
N LEU A 22 -5.28 14.36 2.56
CA LEU A 22 -5.90 15.55 3.15
C LEU A 22 -6.37 15.26 4.59
N LEU A 23 -7.04 14.12 4.80
CA LEU A 23 -7.47 13.68 6.12
C LEU A 23 -6.28 13.50 7.06
N GLY A 24 -5.22 12.82 6.62
CA GLY A 24 -4.01 12.63 7.40
C GLY A 24 -3.34 13.95 7.78
N THR A 25 -3.25 14.89 6.84
CA THR A 25 -2.71 16.23 7.08
C THR A 25 -3.55 17.00 8.11
N PHE A 26 -4.88 16.91 8.01
CA PHE A 26 -5.78 17.48 9.00
C PHE A 26 -5.54 16.88 10.39
N ILE A 27 -5.53 15.56 10.51
CA ILE A 27 -5.36 14.84 11.78
C ILE A 27 -4.06 15.26 12.47
N VAL A 28 -2.94 15.31 11.75
CA VAL A 28 -1.62 15.67 12.28
C VAL A 28 -1.56 17.16 12.66
N ARG A 29 -2.19 18.04 11.86
CA ARG A 29 -2.08 19.49 12.03
C ARG A 29 -3.06 20.06 13.04
N SER A 30 -4.21 19.42 13.22
CA SER A 30 -5.27 19.91 14.15
C SER A 30 -4.90 19.74 15.62
N GLY A 31 -3.88 18.93 15.93
CA GLY A 31 -3.54 18.61 17.32
C GLY A 31 -4.54 17.66 18.00
N VAL A 32 -5.46 17.08 17.21
CA VAL A 32 -6.45 16.10 17.70
C VAL A 32 -5.75 14.83 18.18
N ILE A 33 -4.63 14.45 17.53
CA ILE A 33 -3.79 13.35 18.00
C ILE A 33 -2.54 13.89 18.68
N GLN A 34 -2.32 13.48 19.92
CA GLN A 34 -1.04 13.66 20.60
C GLN A 34 -0.04 12.62 20.07
N SER A 35 0.73 13.01 19.08
CA SER A 35 1.76 12.18 18.45
C SER A 35 3.11 12.85 18.53
N VAL A 36 4.18 12.08 18.61
CA VAL A 36 5.56 12.56 18.48
C VAL A 36 5.82 13.30 17.16
N HIS A 37 4.93 13.15 16.20
CA HIS A 37 4.96 13.86 14.91
C HIS A 37 4.09 15.13 14.88
N ALA A 38 3.41 15.46 15.96
CA ALA A 38 2.60 16.67 16.08
C ALA A 38 3.47 17.88 16.50
N PHE A 39 4.49 18.20 15.73
CA PHE A 39 5.46 19.26 16.05
C PHE A 39 4.88 20.69 16.07
N ALA A 40 3.70 20.91 15.56
CA ALA A 40 3.05 22.20 15.55
C ALA A 40 1.53 22.03 15.43
N SER A 41 0.90 21.70 16.55
CA SER A 41 -0.56 21.74 16.64
C SER A 41 -1.03 23.19 16.58
N ASP A 42 -1.80 23.51 15.55
CA ASP A 42 -2.44 24.83 15.38
C ASP A 42 -3.91 24.57 15.05
N PRO A 43 -4.82 24.70 16.02
CA PRO A 43 -6.23 24.43 15.82
C PRO A 43 -6.86 25.26 14.70
N ASN A 44 -6.41 26.52 14.50
CA ASN A 44 -6.95 27.39 13.45
C ASN A 44 -6.56 26.89 12.05
N ARG A 45 -5.32 26.49 11.88
CA ARG A 45 -4.86 25.88 10.61
C ARG A 45 -5.47 24.49 10.40
N GLY A 46 -5.68 23.75 11.47
CA GLY A 46 -6.41 22.47 11.44
C GLY A 46 -7.85 22.67 10.94
N ALA A 47 -8.58 23.61 11.50
CA ALA A 47 -9.94 23.94 11.07
C ALA A 47 -10.00 24.38 9.59
N PHE A 48 -9.04 25.18 9.13
CA PHE A 48 -8.94 25.58 7.73
C PHE A 48 -8.74 24.37 6.79
N LEU A 49 -7.85 23.45 7.16
CA LEU A 49 -7.62 22.21 6.41
C LEU A 49 -8.87 21.32 6.39
N LEU A 50 -9.62 21.26 7.50
CA LEU A 50 -10.88 20.52 7.55
C LEU A 50 -11.90 21.09 6.58
N VAL A 51 -12.06 22.41 6.55
CA VAL A 51 -13.00 23.09 5.63
C VAL A 51 -12.62 22.81 4.20
N ILE A 52 -11.35 22.94 3.82
CA ILE A 52 -10.87 22.63 2.45
C ILE A 52 -11.14 21.15 2.12
N SER A 53 -10.83 20.23 3.04
CA SER A 53 -11.06 18.79 2.83
C SER A 53 -12.54 18.49 2.60
N LEU A 54 -13.43 19.09 3.40
CA LEU A 54 -14.88 18.92 3.24
C LEU A 54 -15.37 19.52 1.92
N LEU A 55 -14.90 20.72 1.55
CA LEU A 55 -15.27 21.37 0.29
C LEU A 55 -14.82 20.58 -0.95
N MET A 56 -13.76 19.80 -0.84
CA MET A 56 -13.29 18.95 -1.95
C MET A 56 -13.95 17.57 -1.95
N VAL A 57 -14.00 16.90 -0.81
CA VAL A 57 -14.46 15.51 -0.73
C VAL A 57 -15.97 15.38 -0.80
N VAL A 58 -16.72 16.26 -0.10
CA VAL A 58 -18.20 16.16 -0.07
C VAL A 58 -18.85 16.37 -1.44
N PRO A 59 -18.49 17.43 -2.22
CA PRO A 59 -19.05 17.57 -3.57
C PRO A 59 -18.63 16.44 -4.52
N ALA A 60 -17.40 15.94 -4.39
CA ALA A 60 -16.93 14.82 -5.21
C ALA A 60 -17.73 13.54 -4.94
N LEU A 61 -17.94 13.19 -3.66
CA LEU A 61 -18.80 12.06 -3.27
C LEU A 61 -20.26 12.25 -3.70
N PHE A 62 -20.79 13.46 -3.56
CA PHE A 62 -22.15 13.78 -3.99
C PHE A 62 -22.34 13.61 -5.51
N LEU A 63 -21.39 14.13 -6.29
CA LEU A 63 -21.39 13.94 -7.75
C LEU A 63 -21.23 12.47 -8.12
N PHE A 64 -20.39 11.73 -7.40
CA PHE A 64 -20.25 10.29 -7.60
C PHE A 64 -21.57 9.56 -7.33
N MET A 65 -22.23 9.84 -6.22
CA MET A 65 -23.51 9.21 -5.88
C MET A 65 -24.60 9.46 -6.95
N ILE A 66 -24.68 10.67 -7.50
CA ILE A 66 -25.65 11.00 -8.54
C ILE A 66 -25.32 10.32 -9.87
N ARG A 67 -24.03 10.15 -10.18
CA ARG A 67 -23.58 9.59 -11.46
C ARG A 67 -23.32 8.10 -11.44
N ALA A 68 -23.14 7.52 -10.26
CA ALA A 68 -22.87 6.07 -10.11
C ALA A 68 -23.89 5.17 -10.84
N PRO A 69 -25.20 5.45 -10.80
CA PRO A 69 -26.19 4.66 -11.52
C PRO A 69 -26.07 4.73 -13.07
N LYS A 70 -25.34 5.71 -13.58
CA LYS A 70 -25.13 5.91 -15.02
C LYS A 70 -23.87 5.22 -15.54
N PHE A 71 -23.02 4.68 -14.65
CA PHE A 71 -21.91 3.88 -15.08
C PHE A 71 -22.45 2.55 -15.62
N GLU A 72 -22.23 2.29 -16.89
CA GLU A 72 -22.54 1.01 -17.49
C GLU A 72 -21.81 -0.10 -16.74
N SER A 73 -22.47 -1.27 -16.64
CA SER A 73 -21.93 -2.45 -15.99
C SER A 73 -20.49 -2.68 -16.37
N ALA A 74 -19.62 -2.75 -15.38
CA ALA A 74 -18.21 -2.99 -15.58
C ALA A 74 -18.02 -4.21 -16.49
N LYS A 75 -17.12 -4.10 -17.46
CA LYS A 75 -16.68 -5.20 -18.30
C LYS A 75 -16.41 -6.42 -17.41
N GLN A 76 -17.00 -7.54 -17.76
CA GLN A 76 -16.84 -8.79 -17.02
C GLN A 76 -15.37 -9.06 -16.76
N ILE A 77 -15.01 -9.29 -15.50
CA ILE A 77 -13.65 -9.64 -15.09
C ILE A 77 -13.28 -10.94 -15.81
N SER A 78 -12.42 -10.85 -16.80
CA SER A 78 -12.15 -11.97 -17.72
C SER A 78 -10.69 -12.44 -17.73
N GLY A 79 -9.81 -11.79 -16.96
CA GLY A 79 -8.41 -12.12 -16.98
C GLY A 79 -7.72 -12.07 -15.62
N ILE A 80 -6.59 -12.76 -15.50
CA ILE A 80 -5.73 -12.72 -14.30
C ILE A 80 -5.27 -11.27 -13.99
N GLU A 81 -5.16 -10.40 -15.01
CA GLU A 81 -4.79 -8.99 -14.83
C GLU A 81 -5.87 -8.23 -14.08
N ASP A 82 -7.13 -8.44 -14.45
CA ASP A 82 -8.27 -7.80 -13.80
C ASP A 82 -8.42 -8.31 -12.36
N ILE A 83 -8.26 -9.62 -12.14
CA ILE A 83 -8.30 -10.23 -10.81
C ILE A 83 -7.18 -9.69 -9.92
N SER A 84 -5.95 -9.59 -10.45
CA SER A 84 -4.82 -9.08 -9.68
C SER A 84 -4.99 -7.61 -9.32
N LEU A 85 -5.60 -6.80 -10.18
CA LEU A 85 -5.91 -5.40 -9.89
C LEU A 85 -6.97 -5.29 -8.78
N VAL A 86 -8.06 -6.04 -8.89
CA VAL A 86 -9.12 -6.06 -7.86
C VAL A 86 -8.57 -6.49 -6.52
N LEU A 87 -7.74 -7.53 -6.50
CA LEU A 87 -7.13 -8.04 -5.28
C LEU A 87 -6.15 -7.02 -4.67
N ALA A 88 -5.37 -6.31 -5.49
CA ALA A 88 -4.48 -5.24 -5.05
C ALA A 88 -5.26 -4.06 -4.44
N VAL A 89 -6.35 -3.64 -5.09
CA VAL A 89 -7.22 -2.57 -4.57
C VAL A 89 -7.86 -2.99 -3.25
N LEU A 90 -8.36 -4.22 -3.15
CA LEU A 90 -8.95 -4.75 -1.93
C LEU A 90 -7.92 -4.78 -0.79
N LEU A 91 -6.71 -5.28 -1.06
CA LEU A 91 -5.62 -5.34 -0.08
C LEU A 91 -5.25 -3.93 0.43
N LEU A 92 -5.12 -2.96 -0.47
CA LEU A 92 -4.84 -1.57 -0.11
C LEU A 92 -5.99 -0.94 0.69
N ALA A 93 -7.24 -1.19 0.29
CA ALA A 93 -8.40 -0.68 1.00
C ALA A 93 -8.49 -1.24 2.43
N VAL A 94 -8.33 -2.55 2.60
CA VAL A 94 -8.31 -3.19 3.92
C VAL A 94 -7.18 -2.62 4.78
N THR A 95 -5.98 -2.48 4.22
CA THR A 95 -4.84 -1.90 4.93
C THR A 95 -5.13 -0.46 5.36
N ALA A 96 -5.68 0.36 4.47
CA ALA A 96 -6.03 1.75 4.76
C ALA A 96 -7.09 1.86 5.88
N VAL A 97 -8.13 1.01 5.85
CA VAL A 97 -9.16 0.96 6.89
C VAL A 97 -8.56 0.53 8.23
N CYS A 98 -7.71 -0.49 8.26
CA CYS A 98 -7.07 -0.95 9.50
C CYS A 98 -6.14 0.12 10.09
N VAL A 99 -5.36 0.81 9.27
CA VAL A 99 -4.49 1.92 9.70
C VAL A 99 -5.34 3.09 10.21
N LEU A 100 -6.39 3.46 9.51
CA LEU A 100 -7.30 4.53 9.92
C LEU A 100 -7.96 4.19 11.26
N PHE A 101 -8.45 2.96 11.40
CA PHE A 101 -9.04 2.49 12.64
C PHE A 101 -8.06 2.57 13.81
N GLY A 102 -6.84 2.04 13.65
CA GLY A 102 -5.80 2.13 14.68
C GLY A 102 -5.41 3.56 15.04
N THR A 103 -5.48 4.48 14.07
CA THR A 103 -5.17 5.90 14.27
C THR A 103 -6.30 6.64 15.01
N LEU A 104 -7.55 6.33 14.69
CA LEU A 104 -8.71 7.00 15.29
C LEU A 104 -9.17 6.36 16.61
N TYR A 105 -8.83 5.10 16.85
CA TYR A 105 -9.27 4.36 18.04
C TYR A 105 -8.89 5.05 19.35
N PRO A 106 -7.66 5.56 19.56
CA PRO A 106 -7.31 6.31 20.77
C PRO A 106 -8.20 7.52 21.01
N LEU A 107 -8.54 8.26 19.95
CA LEU A 107 -9.41 9.45 20.03
C LEU A 107 -10.82 9.09 20.50
N VAL A 108 -11.38 8.04 19.91
CA VAL A 108 -12.72 7.57 20.29
C VAL A 108 -12.72 7.09 21.75
N HIS A 109 -11.66 6.39 22.16
CA HIS A 109 -11.52 5.88 23.51
C HIS A 109 -11.44 7.01 24.56
N GLU A 110 -10.67 8.06 24.25
CA GLU A 110 -10.56 9.25 25.09
C GLU A 110 -11.87 10.06 25.13
N ALA A 111 -12.52 10.26 23.99
CA ALA A 111 -13.80 10.95 23.89
C ALA A 111 -14.93 10.25 24.68
N LEU A 112 -14.84 8.94 24.85
CA LEU A 112 -15.76 8.14 25.68
C LEU A 112 -15.41 8.16 27.17
N GLY A 113 -14.41 8.95 27.58
CA GLY A 113 -14.00 9.07 28.98
C GLY A 113 -13.31 7.84 29.56
N LYS A 114 -12.83 6.93 28.72
CA LYS A 114 -12.19 5.66 29.13
C LYS A 114 -10.69 5.80 29.42
N GLY A 115 -10.16 7.03 29.39
CA GLY A 115 -8.75 7.33 29.61
C GLY A 115 -7.93 7.35 28.31
N SER A 116 -6.66 7.73 28.44
CA SER A 116 -5.73 7.78 27.31
C SER A 116 -5.21 6.38 26.96
N LEU A 117 -5.37 6.01 25.70
CA LEU A 117 -4.82 4.76 25.14
C LEU A 117 -3.82 5.12 24.03
N SER A 118 -2.70 4.44 23.97
CA SER A 118 -1.75 4.58 22.87
C SER A 118 -1.72 3.30 22.04
N VAL A 119 -2.02 3.43 20.75
CA VAL A 119 -1.84 2.36 19.76
C VAL A 119 -0.45 2.55 19.15
N GLY A 120 0.47 1.65 19.50
CA GLY A 120 1.87 1.77 19.13
C GLY A 120 2.27 0.98 17.88
N ALA A 121 3.57 1.04 17.57
CA ALA A 121 4.20 0.33 16.46
C ALA A 121 3.84 -1.17 16.35
N PRO A 122 3.68 -1.96 17.46
CA PRO A 122 3.31 -3.36 17.36
C PRO A 122 2.00 -3.61 16.61
N TYR A 123 0.99 -2.77 16.84
CA TYR A 123 -0.29 -2.88 16.13
C TYR A 123 -0.12 -2.64 14.63
N PHE A 124 0.52 -1.53 14.26
CA PHE A 124 0.70 -1.20 12.84
C PHE A 124 1.59 -2.22 12.12
N ASN A 125 2.64 -2.69 12.77
CA ASN A 125 3.53 -3.69 12.20
C ASN A 125 2.84 -5.05 11.99
N SER A 126 1.96 -5.46 12.92
CA SER A 126 1.24 -6.73 12.79
C SER A 126 0.25 -6.76 11.62
N ILE A 127 -0.24 -5.60 11.20
CA ILE A 127 -1.17 -5.46 10.06
C ILE A 127 -0.40 -5.13 8.77
N PHE A 128 0.46 -4.11 8.82
CA PHE A 128 1.12 -3.59 7.64
C PHE A 128 2.14 -4.59 7.05
N ALA A 129 2.91 -5.27 7.91
CA ALA A 129 3.94 -6.18 7.43
C ALA A 129 3.38 -7.35 6.59
N PRO A 130 2.37 -8.12 7.04
CA PRO A 130 1.82 -9.19 6.21
C PRO A 130 1.14 -8.66 4.95
N MET A 131 0.47 -7.50 5.01
CA MET A 131 -0.15 -6.90 3.83
C MET A 131 0.89 -6.44 2.81
N ALA A 132 1.99 -5.82 3.25
CA ALA A 132 3.10 -5.43 2.38
C ALA A 132 3.79 -6.63 1.72
N ILE A 133 3.97 -7.72 2.46
CA ILE A 133 4.52 -8.97 1.93
C ILE A 133 3.61 -9.56 0.86
N LEU A 134 2.30 -9.64 1.12
CA LEU A 134 1.32 -10.12 0.14
C LEU A 134 1.31 -9.25 -1.12
N ALA A 135 1.31 -7.94 -0.96
CA ALA A 135 1.39 -7.01 -2.09
C ALA A 135 2.67 -7.23 -2.92
N ALA A 136 3.81 -7.39 -2.25
CA ALA A 136 5.10 -7.64 -2.90
C ALA A 136 5.12 -8.97 -3.69
N LEU A 137 4.54 -10.03 -3.11
CA LEU A 137 4.42 -11.31 -3.80
C LEU A 137 3.53 -11.20 -5.06
N MET A 138 2.43 -10.47 -4.97
CA MET A 138 1.55 -10.20 -6.11
C MET A 138 2.27 -9.40 -7.20
N ILE A 139 3.02 -8.36 -6.85
CA ILE A 139 3.78 -7.54 -7.79
C ILE A 139 4.75 -8.42 -8.60
N GLY A 140 5.54 -9.24 -7.93
CA GLY A 140 6.47 -10.15 -8.60
C GLY A 140 5.77 -11.20 -9.47
N ALA A 141 4.64 -11.75 -9.02
CA ALA A 141 3.84 -12.69 -9.78
C ALA A 141 3.29 -12.06 -11.08
N VAL A 142 2.77 -10.84 -11.00
CA VAL A 142 2.28 -10.11 -12.18
C VAL A 142 3.41 -9.83 -13.17
N GLN A 143 4.61 -9.50 -12.69
CA GLN A 143 5.78 -9.30 -13.56
C GLN A 143 6.19 -10.58 -14.32
N LEU A 144 6.08 -11.75 -13.68
CA LEU A 144 6.45 -13.03 -14.26
C LEU A 144 5.36 -13.65 -15.14
N LYS A 145 4.16 -13.08 -15.20
CA LYS A 145 3.01 -13.67 -15.90
C LYS A 145 3.29 -14.12 -17.35
N LYS A 146 4.11 -13.35 -18.07
CA LYS A 146 4.47 -13.66 -19.47
C LYS A 146 5.74 -14.51 -19.61
N SER A 147 6.34 -14.91 -18.49
CA SER A 147 7.56 -15.70 -18.46
C SER A 147 7.24 -17.20 -18.40
N PRO A 148 8.11 -18.06 -18.92
CA PRO A 148 7.93 -19.50 -18.84
C PRO A 148 7.99 -19.99 -17.38
N MET A 149 7.35 -21.13 -17.10
CA MET A 149 7.15 -21.62 -15.74
C MET A 149 8.47 -21.88 -14.96
N TRP A 150 9.52 -22.26 -15.68
CA TRP A 150 10.83 -22.46 -15.05
C TRP A 150 11.43 -21.18 -14.46
N THR A 151 11.11 -19.99 -15.04
CA THR A 151 11.57 -18.69 -14.49
C THR A 151 10.91 -18.38 -13.17
N TRP A 152 9.67 -18.77 -12.94
CA TRP A 152 8.99 -18.63 -11.65
C TRP A 152 9.71 -19.42 -10.56
N GLY A 153 10.03 -20.70 -10.86
CA GLY A 153 10.78 -21.54 -9.94
C GLY A 153 12.19 -20.99 -9.67
N ALA A 154 12.89 -20.57 -10.71
CA ALA A 154 14.25 -20.03 -10.58
C ALA A 154 14.28 -18.72 -9.75
N THR A 155 13.36 -17.79 -10.02
CA THR A 155 13.29 -16.54 -9.26
C THR A 155 12.88 -16.79 -7.80
N PHE A 156 11.95 -17.71 -7.55
CA PHE A 156 11.54 -18.06 -6.20
C PHE A 156 12.70 -18.67 -5.39
N ILE A 157 13.38 -19.67 -5.95
CA ILE A 157 14.51 -20.34 -5.30
C ILE A 157 15.64 -19.33 -5.05
N LEU A 158 15.99 -18.51 -6.03
CA LEU A 158 17.04 -17.51 -5.88
C LEU A 158 16.73 -16.50 -4.78
N SER A 159 15.49 -16.00 -4.74
CA SER A 159 15.03 -15.07 -3.69
C SER A 159 15.03 -15.73 -2.30
N ALA A 160 14.65 -17.00 -2.21
CA ALA A 160 14.66 -17.74 -0.96
C ALA A 160 16.08 -17.96 -0.44
N ILE A 161 17.00 -18.42 -1.31
CA ILE A 161 18.41 -18.62 -0.95
C ILE A 161 19.05 -17.31 -0.48
N ALA A 162 18.83 -16.21 -1.22
CA ALA A 162 19.39 -14.90 -0.89
C ALA A 162 18.80 -14.36 0.44
N ALA A 163 17.50 -14.55 0.68
CA ALA A 163 16.87 -14.13 1.92
C ALA A 163 17.39 -14.93 3.14
N LEU A 164 17.57 -16.24 2.98
CA LEU A 164 18.16 -17.10 4.01
C LEU A 164 19.62 -16.71 4.26
N TYR A 165 20.40 -16.47 3.21
CA TYR A 165 21.77 -15.99 3.35
C TYR A 165 21.83 -14.68 4.14
N CYS A 166 21.02 -13.69 3.79
CA CYS A 166 20.92 -12.45 4.54
C CYS A 166 20.50 -12.67 6.00
N GLY A 167 19.56 -13.58 6.28
CA GLY A 167 19.11 -13.88 7.63
C GLY A 167 20.16 -14.57 8.51
N PHE A 168 21.04 -15.38 7.91
CA PHE A 168 22.07 -16.13 8.65
C PHE A 168 23.39 -15.36 8.80
N PHE A 169 23.78 -14.57 7.80
CA PHE A 169 25.13 -13.98 7.71
C PHE A 169 25.14 -12.47 7.98
N THR A 170 23.98 -11.82 8.13
CA THR A 170 23.94 -10.41 8.50
C THR A 170 23.52 -10.27 9.97
N GLU A 171 24.04 -9.28 10.67
CA GLU A 171 23.68 -8.94 12.05
C GLU A 171 22.24 -8.41 12.21
N VAL A 172 21.45 -8.49 11.14
CA VAL A 172 20.05 -8.07 11.14
C VAL A 172 19.27 -9.01 12.05
N LYS A 173 18.68 -8.44 13.09
CA LYS A 173 17.87 -9.18 14.08
C LYS A 173 16.82 -10.03 13.35
N SER A 174 17.04 -11.34 13.29
CA SER A 174 16.25 -12.27 12.49
C SER A 174 14.85 -12.46 13.10
N SER A 175 13.94 -11.56 12.72
CA SER A 175 12.51 -11.79 12.90
C SER A 175 11.97 -12.48 11.64
N VAL A 176 10.94 -13.29 11.80
CA VAL A 176 10.21 -13.90 10.67
C VAL A 176 9.75 -12.82 9.66
N TYR A 177 9.33 -11.67 10.15
CA TYR A 177 8.93 -10.54 9.30
C TYR A 177 10.11 -9.95 8.53
N THR A 178 11.29 -9.86 9.13
CA THR A 178 12.49 -9.34 8.45
C THR A 178 12.88 -10.27 7.31
N THR A 179 12.96 -11.57 7.56
CA THR A 179 13.30 -12.57 6.52
C THR A 179 12.25 -12.58 5.40
N ALA A 180 10.96 -12.53 5.74
CA ALA A 180 9.89 -12.48 4.75
C ALA A 180 9.88 -11.16 3.95
N GLY A 181 10.22 -10.03 4.59
CA GLY A 181 10.37 -8.74 3.94
C GLY A 181 11.52 -8.73 2.94
N VAL A 182 12.69 -9.22 3.35
CA VAL A 182 13.86 -9.36 2.46
C VAL A 182 13.56 -10.32 1.30
N PHE A 183 12.92 -11.46 1.59
CA PHE A 183 12.48 -12.39 0.55
C PHE A 183 11.57 -11.71 -0.48
N SER A 184 10.56 -10.98 -0.02
CA SER A 184 9.61 -10.32 -0.93
C SER A 184 10.24 -9.19 -1.74
N ALA A 185 11.19 -8.45 -1.18
CA ALA A 185 11.97 -7.45 -1.91
C ALA A 185 12.84 -8.10 -3.01
N LEU A 186 13.56 -9.16 -2.66
CA LEU A 186 14.37 -9.92 -3.61
C LEU A 186 13.52 -10.60 -4.68
N TRP A 187 12.33 -11.09 -4.32
CA TRP A 187 11.35 -11.64 -5.25
C TRP A 187 10.96 -10.61 -6.32
N ILE A 188 10.65 -9.36 -5.94
CA ILE A 188 10.34 -8.30 -6.90
C ILE A 188 11.57 -7.99 -7.78
N ILE A 189 12.78 -7.89 -7.20
CA ILE A 189 14.00 -7.59 -7.95
C ILE A 189 14.32 -8.69 -8.96
N CYS A 190 14.28 -9.96 -8.55
CA CYS A 190 14.52 -11.09 -9.44
C CYS A 190 13.47 -11.17 -10.55
N SER A 191 12.20 -10.93 -10.21
CA SER A 191 11.10 -10.88 -11.18
C SER A 191 11.29 -9.73 -12.17
N PHE A 192 11.74 -8.57 -11.72
CA PHE A 192 12.10 -7.43 -12.55
C PHE A 192 13.21 -7.80 -13.55
N MET A 193 14.31 -8.40 -13.09
CA MET A 193 15.42 -8.81 -13.93
C MET A 193 15.02 -9.86 -14.96
N ALA A 194 14.22 -10.85 -14.56
CA ALA A 194 13.67 -11.85 -15.46
C ALA A 194 12.76 -11.23 -16.53
N SER A 195 11.98 -10.24 -16.13
CA SER A 195 11.05 -9.50 -16.99
C SER A 195 11.79 -8.64 -18.02
N LEU A 196 12.92 -8.01 -17.67
CA LEU A 196 13.75 -7.25 -18.61
C LEU A 196 14.31 -8.12 -19.74
N ARG A 197 14.65 -9.38 -19.44
CA ARG A 197 15.11 -10.34 -20.46
C ARG A 197 14.01 -10.73 -21.45
N SER A 198 12.77 -10.69 -21.01
CA SER A 198 11.62 -10.98 -21.86
C SER A 198 11.19 -9.69 -22.58
N LYS A 199 11.63 -9.49 -23.84
CA LYS A 199 11.31 -8.32 -24.70
C LYS A 199 9.80 -8.01 -24.88
N LYS A 200 8.92 -8.69 -24.14
CA LYS A 200 7.45 -8.58 -24.23
C LYS A 200 6.83 -7.51 -23.33
N HIS A 201 7.62 -6.77 -22.54
CA HIS A 201 7.08 -5.76 -21.63
C HIS A 201 6.87 -4.40 -22.31
N LYS A 202 5.60 -3.97 -22.33
CA LYS A 202 5.19 -2.66 -22.88
C LYS A 202 5.36 -1.48 -21.89
N ASN A 203 5.48 -1.74 -20.58
CA ASN A 203 5.42 -0.71 -19.52
C ASN A 203 6.69 -0.71 -18.66
N PHE A 204 7.79 -0.23 -19.22
CA PHE A 204 9.07 -0.09 -18.51
C PHE A 204 8.94 0.78 -17.24
N PHE A 205 8.18 1.88 -17.30
CA PHE A 205 7.99 2.79 -16.15
C PHE A 205 7.29 2.11 -14.96
N ALA A 206 6.32 1.24 -15.21
CA ALA A 206 5.68 0.46 -14.15
C ALA A 206 6.67 -0.51 -13.48
N LEU A 207 7.58 -1.12 -14.26
CA LEU A 207 8.62 -1.97 -13.73
C LEU A 207 9.58 -1.21 -12.81
N VAL A 208 9.99 0.00 -13.20
CA VAL A 208 10.86 0.87 -12.39
C VAL A 208 10.16 1.30 -11.10
N ALA A 209 8.86 1.62 -11.16
CA ALA A 209 8.08 1.96 -9.96
C ALA A 209 8.03 0.77 -8.97
N HIS A 210 7.83 -0.45 -9.45
CA HIS A 210 7.85 -1.64 -8.61
C HIS A 210 9.24 -1.91 -8.00
N LEU A 211 10.32 -1.61 -8.72
CA LEU A 211 11.67 -1.68 -8.17
C LEU A 211 11.85 -0.69 -7.00
N GLY A 212 11.30 0.52 -7.12
CA GLY A 212 11.27 1.48 -6.02
C GLY A 212 10.58 0.94 -4.76
N ILE A 213 9.46 0.23 -4.92
CA ILE A 213 8.78 -0.47 -3.81
C ILE A 213 9.69 -1.53 -3.19
N ALA A 214 10.37 -2.34 -3.99
CA ALA A 214 11.30 -3.37 -3.50
C ALA A 214 12.43 -2.77 -2.66
N VAL A 215 13.04 -1.66 -3.13
CA VAL A 215 14.08 -0.94 -2.39
C VAL A 215 13.53 -0.38 -1.08
N SER A 216 12.34 0.20 -1.08
CA SER A 216 11.69 0.72 0.13
C SER A 216 11.41 -0.38 1.15
N ILE A 217 10.91 -1.54 0.72
CA ILE A 217 10.70 -2.71 1.58
C ILE A 217 12.03 -3.17 2.16
N CYS A 218 13.08 -3.30 1.33
CA CYS A 218 14.39 -3.73 1.79
C CYS A 218 14.93 -2.78 2.88
N LEU A 219 14.87 -1.48 2.67
CA LEU A 219 15.32 -0.48 3.62
C LEU A 219 14.53 -0.51 4.94
N LEU A 220 13.21 -0.64 4.86
CA LEU A 220 12.34 -0.71 6.06
C LEU A 220 12.65 -1.94 6.92
N TYR A 221 12.90 -3.09 6.32
CA TYR A 221 13.13 -4.33 7.06
C TYR A 221 14.59 -4.58 7.44
N THR A 222 15.54 -3.87 6.84
CA THR A 222 16.98 -3.97 7.17
C THR A 222 17.50 -2.80 7.99
N SER A 223 16.74 -1.71 8.14
CA SER A 223 17.10 -0.58 8.98
C SER A 223 17.10 -0.98 10.47
N PRO A 224 18.16 -0.67 11.23
CA PRO A 224 18.16 -0.86 12.68
C PRO A 224 17.09 0.04 13.30
N SER A 225 16.15 -0.54 14.02
CA SER A 225 15.13 0.14 14.81
C SER A 225 15.62 0.39 16.22
#